data_673d97c9e4f31cd93df01c6c61a3d16a
#
_entry.id   673d97c9e4f31cd93df01c6c61a3d16a
#
_cell.length_a   1.000
_cell.length_b   1.000
_cell.length_c   1.000
_cell.angle_alpha   90.00
_cell.angle_beta   90.00
_cell.angle_gamma   90.00
#
_symmetry.space_group_name_H-M   'P 1'
#
loop_
_entity.id
_entity.type
_entity.pdbx_description
1 polymer ?
#
loop_
_entity_poly.entity_id
_entity_poly.type
_entity_poly.pdbx_seq_one_letter_code
_entity_poly.pdbx_strand_id
1 'polypeptide(L)'
;MGGGHAHHLQIAGDTLLHRLPAHAKIVGLVTFALAVVATPAPGWVPLGTALVIGVALVVRSGAPGRHVGRRLLVEVPFLIFAVVLPFVATGERTSIGPVTVSAPGLMASWLLVAKATSAVLAATAFSVTTTSRDIVAGLQRLRLPATL
;
A
#
# COMPACT_ATOMS: atom_id res chain seq x y z
N MET A 1 17.03 21.60 27.14
CA MET A 1 16.20 22.19 26.08
C MET A 1 16.59 21.54 24.77
N GLY A 2 15.89 20.54 24.33
CA GLY A 2 16.13 19.83 23.08
C GLY A 2 14.79 19.59 22.40
N GLY A 3 14.32 20.59 21.60
CA GLY A 3 13.16 20.45 20.76
C GLY A 3 13.47 19.50 19.64
N GLY A 4 13.02 18.25 19.76
CA GLY A 4 13.04 17.28 18.67
C GLY A 4 12.15 17.79 17.53
N HIS A 5 12.78 18.29 16.48
CA HIS A 5 12.11 18.58 15.22
C HIS A 5 11.62 17.27 14.62
N ALA A 6 10.38 16.90 14.93
CA ALA A 6 9.65 15.95 14.11
C ALA A 6 9.52 16.60 12.73
N HIS A 7 10.44 16.29 11.83
CA HIS A 7 10.34 16.65 10.43
C HIS A 7 9.08 15.99 9.86
N HIS A 8 7.99 16.74 9.92
CA HIS A 8 6.80 16.42 9.15
C HIS A 8 7.18 16.47 7.69
N LEU A 9 7.28 15.29 7.06
CA LEU A 9 7.45 15.14 5.62
C LEU A 9 6.14 15.52 4.89
N GLN A 10 5.65 16.73 5.20
CA GLN A 10 4.54 17.30 4.47
C GLN A 10 5.11 18.09 3.30
N ILE A 11 4.95 17.56 2.12
CA ILE A 11 5.27 18.29 0.89
C ILE A 11 4.07 19.19 0.63
N ALA A 12 4.28 20.50 0.78
CA ALA A 12 3.31 21.51 0.35
C ALA A 12 3.13 21.38 -1.17
N GLY A 13 2.04 20.76 -1.59
CA GLY A 13 1.70 20.54 -2.98
C GLY A 13 0.25 20.95 -3.23
N ASP A 14 -0.01 21.60 -4.34
CA ASP A 14 -1.35 22.10 -4.75
C ASP A 14 -2.11 21.06 -5.58
N THR A 15 -1.96 19.77 -5.25
CA THR A 15 -2.66 18.71 -5.95
C THR A 15 -4.07 18.49 -5.39
N LEU A 16 -4.97 17.92 -6.20
CA LEU A 16 -6.33 17.57 -5.78
C LEU A 16 -6.36 16.73 -4.50
N LEU A 17 -5.34 15.87 -4.28
CA LEU A 17 -5.21 15.10 -3.07
C LEU A 17 -5.00 15.98 -1.82
N HIS A 18 -4.31 17.10 -1.93
CA HIS A 18 -4.10 18.02 -0.80
C HIS A 18 -5.37 18.78 -0.42
N ARG A 19 -6.27 19.01 -1.36
CA ARG A 19 -7.55 19.75 -1.15
C ARG A 19 -8.65 18.89 -0.54
N LEU A 20 -8.55 17.57 -0.59
CA LEU A 20 -9.54 16.68 -0.01
C LEU A 20 -9.53 16.76 1.52
N PRO A 21 -10.71 16.79 2.18
CA PRO A 21 -10.80 16.77 3.63
C PRO A 21 -10.26 15.45 4.20
N ALA A 22 -9.63 15.51 5.38
CA ALA A 22 -8.92 14.37 5.97
C ALA A 22 -9.82 13.14 6.15
N HIS A 23 -11.08 13.32 6.53
CA HIS A 23 -12.02 12.21 6.67
C HIS A 23 -12.28 11.47 5.34
N ALA A 24 -12.38 12.19 4.22
CA ALA A 24 -12.56 11.58 2.90
C ALA A 24 -11.32 10.78 2.47
N LYS A 25 -10.11 11.26 2.82
CA LYS A 25 -8.85 10.53 2.57
C LYS A 25 -8.78 9.25 3.40
N ILE A 26 -9.17 9.30 4.67
CA ILE A 26 -9.21 8.13 5.57
C ILE A 26 -10.18 7.08 5.02
N VAL A 27 -11.41 7.50 4.71
CA VAL A 27 -12.43 6.60 4.13
C VAL A 27 -11.94 6.01 2.81
N GLY A 28 -11.38 6.84 1.92
CA GLY A 28 -10.81 6.39 0.66
C GLY A 28 -9.70 5.36 0.82
N LEU A 29 -8.77 5.59 1.76
CA LEU A 29 -7.69 4.64 2.06
C LEU A 29 -8.23 3.31 2.60
N VAL A 30 -9.16 3.37 3.56
CA VAL A 30 -9.76 2.16 4.15
C VAL A 30 -10.54 1.38 3.09
N THR A 31 -11.37 2.06 2.30
CA THR A 31 -12.14 1.43 1.22
C THR A 31 -11.22 0.79 0.18
N PHE A 32 -10.16 1.49 -0.22
CA PHE A 32 -9.16 0.95 -1.15
C PHE A 32 -8.47 -0.29 -0.57
N ALA A 33 -8.02 -0.22 0.68
CA ALA A 33 -7.37 -1.35 1.35
C ALA A 33 -8.30 -2.56 1.46
N LEU A 34 -9.57 -2.35 1.85
CA LEU A 34 -10.57 -3.41 1.91
C LEU A 34 -10.84 -4.03 0.54
N ALA A 35 -10.97 -3.22 -0.52
CA ALA A 35 -11.16 -3.71 -1.88
C ALA A 35 -9.99 -4.57 -2.35
N VAL A 36 -8.74 -4.12 -2.08
CA VAL A 36 -7.53 -4.88 -2.41
C VAL A 36 -7.48 -6.21 -1.64
N VAL A 37 -7.75 -6.18 -0.34
CA VAL A 37 -7.73 -7.40 0.49
C VAL A 37 -8.83 -8.37 0.07
N ALA A 38 -10.04 -7.88 -0.19
CA ALA A 38 -11.21 -8.68 -0.57
C ALA A 38 -11.10 -9.27 -1.99
N THR A 39 -10.16 -8.82 -2.82
CA THR A 39 -9.99 -9.33 -4.17
C THR A 39 -9.61 -10.82 -4.15
N PRO A 40 -10.44 -11.72 -4.73
CA PRO A 40 -10.14 -13.14 -4.81
C PRO A 40 -9.08 -13.46 -5.86
N ALA A 41 -8.51 -14.66 -5.81
CA ALA A 41 -7.66 -15.18 -6.87
C ALA A 41 -8.46 -15.45 -8.17
N PRO A 42 -7.88 -15.27 -9.35
CA PRO A 42 -6.52 -14.81 -9.63
C PRO A 42 -6.30 -13.29 -9.56
N GLY A 43 -7.34 -12.49 -9.53
CA GLY A 43 -7.35 -11.04 -9.31
C GLY A 43 -6.44 -10.20 -10.21
N TRP A 44 -6.08 -10.67 -11.42
CA TRP A 44 -5.14 -9.96 -12.31
C TRP A 44 -5.57 -8.53 -12.63
N VAL A 45 -6.82 -8.37 -13.07
CA VAL A 45 -7.35 -7.06 -13.47
C VAL A 45 -7.54 -6.14 -12.27
N PRO A 46 -8.28 -6.52 -11.21
CA PRO A 46 -8.50 -5.62 -10.07
C PRO A 46 -7.21 -5.28 -9.33
N LEU A 47 -6.28 -6.23 -9.14
CA LEU A 47 -5.01 -5.94 -8.47
C LEU A 47 -4.05 -5.14 -9.37
N GLY A 48 -4.02 -5.42 -10.67
CA GLY A 48 -3.28 -4.58 -11.63
C GLY A 48 -3.79 -3.14 -11.63
N THR A 49 -5.12 -2.96 -11.62
CA THR A 49 -5.74 -1.64 -11.50
C THR A 49 -5.39 -0.97 -10.16
N ALA A 50 -5.42 -1.71 -9.06
CA ALA A 50 -5.05 -1.20 -7.74
C ALA A 50 -3.57 -0.73 -7.69
N LEU A 51 -2.66 -1.48 -8.31
CA LEU A 51 -1.25 -1.07 -8.43
C LEU A 51 -1.11 0.22 -9.24
N VAL A 52 -1.79 0.33 -10.38
CA VAL A 52 -1.77 1.56 -11.20
C VAL A 52 -2.33 2.74 -10.42
N ILE A 53 -3.43 2.57 -9.72
CA ILE A 53 -4.00 3.61 -8.85
C ILE A 53 -3.00 3.97 -7.74
N GLY A 54 -2.39 3.00 -7.07
CA GLY A 54 -1.39 3.23 -6.04
C GLY A 54 -0.20 4.06 -6.53
N VAL A 55 0.35 3.71 -7.69
CA VAL A 55 1.42 4.47 -8.36
C VAL A 55 0.96 5.89 -8.70
N ALA A 56 -0.22 6.04 -9.30
CA ALA A 56 -0.78 7.34 -9.65
C ALA A 56 -0.97 8.23 -8.41
N LEU A 57 -1.43 7.67 -7.30
CA LEU A 57 -1.58 8.38 -6.02
C LEU A 57 -0.23 8.85 -5.49
N VAL A 58 0.80 7.99 -5.52
CA VAL A 58 2.17 8.35 -5.09
C VAL A 58 2.75 9.45 -5.96
N VAL A 59 2.64 9.34 -7.28
CA VAL A 59 3.12 10.37 -8.22
C VAL A 59 2.41 11.71 -7.97
N ARG A 60 1.09 11.68 -7.81
CA ARG A 60 0.29 12.88 -7.54
C ARG A 60 0.48 13.47 -6.15
N SER A 61 0.91 12.66 -5.18
CA SER A 61 1.23 13.15 -3.83
C SER A 61 2.54 13.94 -3.77
N GLY A 62 3.37 13.87 -4.83
CA GLY A 62 4.68 14.50 -4.86
C GLY A 62 5.70 13.82 -3.93
N ALA A 63 5.45 12.58 -3.50
CA ALA A 63 6.35 11.85 -2.63
C ALA A 63 7.72 11.67 -3.29
N PRO A 64 8.84 12.04 -2.61
CA PRO A 64 10.18 11.86 -3.15
C PRO A 64 10.47 10.36 -3.34
N GLY A 65 11.02 9.97 -4.49
CA GLY A 65 11.29 8.58 -4.83
C GLY A 65 12.09 7.83 -3.75
N ARG A 66 13.02 8.53 -3.09
CA ARG A 66 13.79 7.97 -1.95
C ARG A 66 12.88 7.56 -0.77
N HIS A 67 11.83 8.32 -0.50
CA HIS A 67 10.87 8.00 0.56
C HIS A 67 10.02 6.78 0.20
N VAL A 68 9.58 6.72 -1.05
CA VAL A 68 8.85 5.56 -1.60
C VAL A 68 9.72 4.32 -1.56
N GLY A 69 10.96 4.39 -2.04
CA GLY A 69 11.92 3.28 -2.02
C GLY A 69 12.19 2.76 -0.61
N ARG A 70 12.37 3.67 0.36
CA ARG A 70 12.57 3.28 1.77
C ARG A 70 11.35 2.56 2.37
N ARG A 71 10.14 2.93 1.95
CA ARG A 71 8.92 2.24 2.39
C ARG A 71 8.76 0.89 1.71
N LEU A 72 9.11 0.77 0.44
CA LEU A 72 9.14 -0.52 -0.26
C LEU A 72 10.19 -1.49 0.34
N LEU A 73 11.25 -0.99 0.98
CA LEU A 73 12.19 -1.85 1.73
C LEU A 73 11.52 -2.61 2.88
N VAL A 74 10.43 -2.09 3.44
CA VAL A 74 9.64 -2.81 4.45
C VAL A 74 8.95 -4.05 3.85
N GLU A 75 8.76 -4.08 2.54
CA GLU A 75 8.20 -5.24 1.82
C GLU A 75 9.23 -6.35 1.56
N VAL A 76 10.52 -6.10 1.74
CA VAL A 76 11.57 -7.09 1.43
C VAL A 76 11.29 -8.47 2.03
N PRO A 77 10.90 -8.64 3.31
CA PRO A 77 10.57 -9.95 3.85
C PRO A 77 9.38 -10.60 3.13
N PHE A 78 8.38 -9.82 2.70
CA PHE A 78 7.26 -10.35 1.91
C PHE A 78 7.69 -10.76 0.50
N LEU A 79 8.60 -10.01 -0.11
CA LEU A 79 9.17 -10.35 -1.43
C LEU A 79 10.00 -11.64 -1.34
N ILE A 80 10.82 -11.81 -0.31
CA ILE A 80 11.56 -13.05 -0.08
C ILE A 80 10.59 -14.22 0.06
N PHE A 81 9.53 -14.06 0.85
CA PHE A 81 8.51 -15.08 1.04
C PHE A 81 7.78 -15.40 -0.27
N ALA A 82 7.44 -14.39 -1.05
CA ALA A 82 6.81 -14.55 -2.37
C ALA A 82 7.69 -15.34 -3.35
N VAL A 83 9.01 -15.14 -3.29
CA VAL A 83 9.95 -15.91 -4.12
C VAL A 83 10.03 -17.37 -3.68
N VAL A 84 9.91 -17.65 -2.38
CA VAL A 84 9.99 -19.01 -1.82
C VAL A 84 8.69 -19.79 -2.05
N LEU A 85 7.52 -19.14 -2.03
CA LEU A 85 6.21 -19.76 -2.15
C LEU A 85 6.07 -20.73 -3.35
N PRO A 86 6.50 -20.42 -4.58
CA PRO A 86 6.39 -21.32 -5.72
C PRO A 86 7.14 -22.64 -5.54
N PHE A 87 8.18 -22.66 -4.71
CA PHE A 87 9.01 -23.86 -4.49
C PHE A 87 8.49 -24.73 -3.36
N VAL A 88 7.90 -24.12 -2.35
CA VAL A 88 7.47 -24.79 -1.11
C VAL A 88 5.99 -25.17 -1.13
N ALA A 89 5.16 -24.43 -1.86
CA ALA A 89 3.73 -24.69 -1.94
C ALA A 89 3.44 -26.07 -2.57
N THR A 90 2.47 -26.75 -1.99
CA THR A 90 1.94 -28.02 -2.51
C THR A 90 0.93 -27.77 -3.64
N GLY A 91 0.73 -28.75 -4.51
CA GLY A 91 -0.23 -28.71 -5.60
C GLY A 91 0.38 -29.01 -6.96
N GLU A 92 -0.38 -28.73 -8.01
CA GLU A 92 0.06 -28.94 -9.39
C GLU A 92 1.37 -28.22 -9.68
N ARG A 93 2.31 -28.96 -10.27
CA ARG A 93 3.62 -28.42 -10.64
C ARG A 93 3.67 -28.10 -12.11
N THR A 94 4.15 -26.90 -12.41
CA THR A 94 4.36 -26.42 -13.77
C THR A 94 5.85 -26.20 -14.00
N SER A 95 6.37 -26.63 -15.14
CA SER A 95 7.77 -26.36 -15.51
C SER A 95 7.90 -25.02 -16.22
N ILE A 96 8.71 -24.14 -15.64
CA ILE A 96 9.11 -22.86 -16.26
C ILE A 96 10.59 -23.00 -16.62
N GLY A 97 10.86 -23.41 -17.86
CA GLY A 97 12.20 -23.77 -18.30
C GLY A 97 12.75 -24.97 -17.52
N PRO A 98 13.96 -24.88 -16.93
CA PRO A 98 14.57 -25.98 -16.18
C PRO A 98 14.04 -26.12 -14.72
N VAL A 99 13.18 -25.20 -14.28
CA VAL A 99 12.70 -25.13 -12.90
C VAL A 99 11.24 -25.57 -12.81
N THR A 100 10.95 -26.47 -11.85
CA THR A 100 9.58 -26.90 -11.55
C THR A 100 9.05 -26.15 -10.35
N VAL A 101 7.94 -25.45 -10.54
CA VAL A 101 7.29 -24.63 -9.53
C VAL A 101 5.83 -25.02 -9.33
N SER A 102 5.28 -24.73 -8.18
CA SER A 102 3.86 -24.94 -7.90
C SER A 102 3.02 -23.84 -8.52
N ALA A 103 2.02 -24.18 -9.33
CA ALA A 103 1.08 -23.23 -9.91
C ALA A 103 0.27 -22.48 -8.83
N PRO A 104 -0.27 -23.14 -7.77
CA PRO A 104 -0.85 -22.43 -6.63
C PRO A 104 0.13 -21.51 -5.90
N GLY A 105 1.40 -21.91 -5.80
CA GLY A 105 2.46 -21.09 -5.20
C GLY A 105 2.75 -19.81 -5.98
N LEU A 106 2.80 -19.88 -7.31
CA LEU A 106 2.93 -18.70 -8.17
C LEU A 106 1.75 -17.75 -8.01
N MET A 107 0.54 -18.30 -7.93
CA MET A 107 -0.66 -17.51 -7.72
C MET A 107 -0.64 -16.80 -6.35
N ALA A 108 -0.26 -17.52 -5.29
CA ALA A 108 -0.13 -16.96 -3.95
C ALA A 108 0.95 -15.86 -3.89
N SER A 109 2.09 -16.06 -4.58
CA SER A 109 3.15 -15.05 -4.70
C SER A 109 2.65 -13.78 -5.37
N TRP A 110 1.94 -13.92 -6.49
CA TRP A 110 1.33 -12.77 -7.18
C TRP A 110 0.38 -12.00 -6.27
N LEU A 111 -0.56 -12.71 -5.61
CA LEU A 111 -1.52 -12.10 -4.70
C LEU A 111 -0.84 -11.37 -3.54
N LEU A 112 0.19 -12.01 -2.95
CA LEU A 112 0.94 -11.43 -1.84
C LEU A 112 1.62 -10.13 -2.25
N VAL A 113 2.41 -10.16 -3.34
CA VAL A 113 3.15 -8.99 -3.81
C VAL A 113 2.19 -7.89 -4.24
N ALA A 114 1.20 -8.20 -5.06
CA ALA A 114 0.28 -7.20 -5.59
C ALA A 114 -0.53 -6.51 -4.47
N LYS A 115 -1.01 -7.26 -3.48
CA LYS A 115 -1.75 -6.72 -2.34
C LYS A 115 -0.84 -5.89 -1.42
N ALA A 116 0.34 -6.39 -1.07
CA ALA A 116 1.28 -5.69 -0.21
C ALA A 116 1.74 -4.37 -0.84
N THR A 117 2.22 -4.42 -2.08
CA THR A 117 2.69 -3.22 -2.80
C THR A 117 1.57 -2.19 -2.98
N SER A 118 0.36 -2.61 -3.33
CA SER A 118 -0.79 -1.69 -3.43
C SER A 118 -1.08 -0.99 -2.10
N ALA A 119 -1.04 -1.73 -1.00
CA ALA A 119 -1.26 -1.17 0.34
C ALA A 119 -0.16 -0.18 0.75
N VAL A 120 1.12 -0.52 0.50
CA VAL A 120 2.26 0.37 0.82
C VAL A 120 2.23 1.64 -0.01
N LEU A 121 1.92 1.55 -1.30
CA LEU A 121 1.79 2.73 -2.17
C LEU A 121 0.67 3.66 -1.69
N ALA A 122 -0.51 3.11 -1.40
CA ALA A 122 -1.64 3.89 -0.89
C ALA A 122 -1.33 4.54 0.46
N ALA A 123 -0.75 3.80 1.40
CA ALA A 123 -0.33 4.31 2.69
C ALA A 123 0.75 5.39 2.57
N THR A 124 1.66 5.26 1.59
CA THR A 124 2.69 6.26 1.32
C THR A 124 2.08 7.57 0.82
N ALA A 125 1.20 7.50 -0.17
CA ALA A 125 0.49 8.67 -0.69
C ALA A 125 -0.31 9.37 0.43
N PHE A 126 -1.01 8.60 1.26
CA PHE A 126 -1.78 9.12 2.39
C PHE A 126 -0.89 9.84 3.42
N SER A 127 0.22 9.23 3.83
CA SER A 127 1.10 9.79 4.87
C SER A 127 1.82 11.07 4.43
N VAL A 128 2.07 11.25 3.14
CA VAL A 128 2.68 12.47 2.60
C VAL A 128 1.66 13.62 2.49
N THR A 129 0.38 13.28 2.27
CA THR A 129 -0.67 14.28 2.03
C THR A 129 -1.52 14.61 3.26
N THR A 130 -1.27 13.96 4.40
CA THR A 130 -2.12 14.09 5.61
C THR A 130 -1.27 14.30 6.85
N THR A 131 -1.55 15.35 7.63
CA THR A 131 -0.87 15.58 8.91
C THR A 131 -1.51 14.77 10.03
N SER A 132 -0.77 14.53 11.13
CA SER A 132 -1.31 13.87 12.31
C SER A 132 -2.51 14.65 12.89
N ARG A 133 -2.50 15.98 12.81
CA ARG A 133 -3.63 16.83 13.22
C ARG A 133 -4.86 16.62 12.36
N ASP A 134 -4.67 16.47 11.04
CA ASP A 134 -5.76 16.22 10.10
C ASP A 134 -6.39 14.84 10.35
N ILE A 135 -5.59 13.84 10.73
CA ILE A 135 -6.08 12.50 11.07
C ILE A 135 -6.99 12.58 12.29
N VAL A 136 -6.55 13.24 13.37
CA VAL A 136 -7.36 13.41 14.59
C VAL A 136 -8.66 14.17 14.29
N ALA A 137 -8.58 15.28 13.56
CA ALA A 137 -9.76 16.05 13.15
C ALA A 137 -10.71 15.24 12.25
N GLY A 138 -10.16 14.43 11.36
CA GLY A 138 -10.93 13.53 10.49
C GLY A 138 -11.66 12.43 11.27
N LEU A 139 -10.99 11.82 12.26
CA LEU A 139 -11.58 10.80 13.14
C LEU A 139 -12.69 11.38 14.04
N GLN A 140 -12.51 12.59 14.55
CA GLN A 140 -13.55 13.29 15.32
C GLN A 140 -14.81 13.56 14.49
N ARG A 141 -14.64 13.93 13.21
CA ARG A 141 -15.78 14.11 12.29
C ARG A 141 -16.52 12.81 11.98
N LEU A 142 -15.83 11.67 12.00
CA LEU A 142 -16.43 10.35 11.87
C LEU A 142 -17.11 9.86 13.16
N ARG A 143 -17.20 10.70 14.21
CA ARG A 143 -17.78 10.38 15.52
C ARG A 143 -17.14 9.17 16.21
N LEU A 144 -15.89 8.86 15.89
CA LEU A 144 -15.14 7.86 16.63
C LEU A 144 -14.65 8.51 17.93
N PRO A 145 -14.87 7.86 19.12
CA PRO A 145 -14.44 8.43 20.39
C PRO A 145 -12.93 8.63 20.41
N ALA A 146 -12.49 9.81 20.83
CA ALA A 146 -11.09 10.21 20.92
C ALA A 146 -10.34 9.58 22.11
N THR A 147 -10.89 8.51 22.67
CA THR A 147 -10.32 7.79 23.82
C THR A 147 -9.60 6.53 23.34
N LEU A 148 -8.40 6.74 22.81
CA LEU A 148 -7.36 5.69 22.68
C LEU A 148 -6.01 6.34 22.98
#